data_286f14d4b56793151bd64bea4a6f0b55
#
_entry.id   286f14d4b56793151bd64bea4a6f0b55
#
_cell.length_a   1.000
_cell.length_b   1.000
_cell.length_c   1.000
_cell.angle_alpha   90.00
_cell.angle_beta   90.00
_cell.angle_gamma   90.00
#
_symmetry.space_group_name_H-M   'P 1'
#
loop_
_entity.id
_entity.type
_entity.pdbx_description
1 polymer ?
#
loop_
_entity_poly.entity_id
_entity_poly.type
_entity_poly.pdbx_seq_one_letter_code
_entity_poly.pdbx_strand_id
1 'polypeptide(L)'
;TDIKRILSFILVSHIGYMIFGLGLATEAGLAATVYYVAHHITVQTTLFLVTGLIENRAGTANIDRLGSLAKVSPFVSVLFLVPALNLGGIPPFSGFLGKVGLLRGGVEQATPLAYTLVGVSLLVSLLTLLVVVRVWTRAFWRRVEDVEHPPAQLVAAYELGGRVLQV
;
A
#
# COMPACT_ATOMS: atom_id res chain seq x y z
N THR A 1 -3.97 3.01 -15.09
CA THR A 1 -2.78 2.52 -14.34
C THR A 1 -3.13 1.27 -13.55
N ASP A 2 -2.28 0.22 -13.59
CA ASP A 2 -2.51 -1.07 -12.92
C ASP A 2 -2.01 -1.06 -11.47
N ILE A 3 -2.77 -1.65 -10.54
CA ILE A 3 -2.41 -1.76 -9.11
C ILE A 3 -1.10 -2.52 -8.95
N LYS A 4 -0.90 -3.64 -9.68
CA LYS A 4 0.33 -4.44 -9.60
C LYS A 4 1.56 -3.61 -9.96
N ARG A 5 1.44 -2.78 -11.00
CA ARG A 5 2.51 -1.87 -11.41
C ARG A 5 2.82 -0.83 -10.33
N ILE A 6 1.79 -0.26 -9.69
CA ILE A 6 1.97 0.67 -8.57
C ILE A 6 2.70 -0.04 -7.42
N LEU A 7 2.25 -1.24 -7.03
CA LEU A 7 2.87 -2.02 -5.96
C LEU A 7 4.33 -2.36 -6.26
N SER A 8 4.67 -2.66 -7.53
CA SER A 8 6.05 -2.93 -7.94
C SER A 8 6.95 -1.70 -7.78
N PHE A 9 6.48 -0.51 -8.13
CA PHE A 9 7.24 0.73 -7.89
C PHE A 9 7.39 1.05 -6.40
N ILE A 10 6.36 0.81 -5.59
CA ILE A 10 6.44 0.95 -4.14
C ILE A 10 7.46 -0.05 -3.58
N LEU A 11 7.50 -1.29 -4.07
CA LEU A 11 8.51 -2.30 -3.67
C LEU A 11 9.93 -1.77 -3.87
N VAL A 12 10.25 -1.24 -5.05
CA VAL A 12 11.57 -0.66 -5.34
C VAL A 12 11.90 0.48 -4.38
N SER A 13 10.93 1.36 -4.12
CA SER A 13 11.09 2.46 -3.16
C SER A 13 11.39 1.96 -1.75
N HIS A 14 10.72 0.90 -1.31
CA HIS A 14 10.91 0.32 0.03
C HIS A 14 12.23 -0.45 0.17
N ILE A 15 12.79 -0.99 -0.92
CA ILE A 15 14.18 -1.51 -0.91
C ILE A 15 15.15 -0.39 -0.53
N GLY A 16 14.90 0.86 -0.95
CA GLY A 16 15.68 2.02 -0.53
C GLY A 16 15.73 2.21 0.99
N TYR A 17 14.62 1.98 1.70
CA TYR A 17 14.62 2.00 3.18
C TYR A 17 15.50 0.90 3.79
N MET A 18 15.51 -0.29 3.20
CA MET A 18 16.33 -1.42 3.67
C MET A 18 17.80 -1.12 3.47
N ILE A 19 18.18 -0.59 2.29
CA ILE A 19 19.56 -0.17 2.00
C ILE A 19 19.99 0.97 2.93
N PHE A 20 19.11 1.95 3.19
CA PHE A 20 19.37 3.02 4.14
C PHE A 20 19.70 2.46 5.53
N GLY A 21 18.87 1.56 6.06
CA GLY A 21 19.10 0.98 7.38
C GLY A 21 20.40 0.14 7.46
N LEU A 22 20.73 -0.60 6.40
CA LEU A 22 22.03 -1.31 6.31
C LEU A 22 23.19 -0.33 6.26
N GLY A 23 23.06 0.76 5.51
CA GLY A 23 24.09 1.81 5.34
C GLY A 23 24.38 2.59 6.61
N LEU A 24 23.50 2.56 7.63
CA LEU A 24 23.76 3.13 8.94
C LEU A 24 24.89 2.40 9.68
N ALA A 25 25.15 1.13 9.35
CA ALA A 25 26.21 0.29 9.95
C ALA A 25 26.18 0.28 11.51
N THR A 26 25.01 0.46 12.11
CA THR A 26 24.77 0.43 13.55
C THR A 26 23.94 -0.78 13.92
N GLU A 27 24.05 -1.25 15.17
CA GLU A 27 23.21 -2.36 15.67
C GLU A 27 21.71 -2.00 15.58
N ALA A 28 21.34 -0.79 15.97
CA ALA A 28 19.96 -0.30 15.88
C ALA A 28 19.47 -0.22 14.44
N GLY A 29 20.29 0.29 13.51
CA GLY A 29 19.97 0.33 12.08
C GLY A 29 19.77 -1.05 11.47
N LEU A 30 20.64 -2.00 11.82
CA LEU A 30 20.55 -3.39 11.37
C LEU A 30 19.28 -4.06 11.92
N ALA A 31 19.02 -3.94 13.21
CA ALA A 31 17.81 -4.50 13.84
C ALA A 31 16.53 -3.93 13.20
N ALA A 32 16.45 -2.61 13.01
CA ALA A 32 15.34 -1.95 12.34
C ALA A 32 15.18 -2.43 10.89
N THR A 33 16.28 -2.67 10.18
CA THR A 33 16.25 -3.20 8.80
C THR A 33 15.70 -4.61 8.77
N VAL A 34 16.16 -5.52 9.62
CA VAL A 34 15.67 -6.89 9.69
C VAL A 34 14.15 -6.91 9.98
N TYR A 35 13.73 -6.11 10.96
CA TYR A 35 12.30 -5.94 11.25
C TYR A 35 11.51 -5.43 10.05
N TYR A 36 12.04 -4.40 9.36
CA TYR A 36 11.40 -3.79 8.21
C TYR A 36 11.30 -4.74 7.01
N VAL A 37 12.32 -5.57 6.78
CA VAL A 37 12.31 -6.61 5.73
C VAL A 37 11.20 -7.62 5.99
N ALA A 38 11.12 -8.19 7.21
CA ALA A 38 10.10 -9.15 7.57
C ALA A 38 8.68 -8.57 7.43
N HIS A 39 8.48 -7.34 7.94
CA HIS A 39 7.25 -6.59 7.76
C HIS A 39 6.89 -6.41 6.29
N HIS A 40 7.83 -5.93 5.48
CA HIS A 40 7.59 -5.59 4.08
C HIS A 40 7.27 -6.81 3.23
N ILE A 41 7.96 -7.93 3.42
CA ILE A 41 7.67 -9.20 2.73
C ILE A 41 6.21 -9.60 2.98
N THR A 42 5.77 -9.59 4.23
CA THR A 42 4.40 -9.98 4.61
C THR A 42 3.35 -9.06 3.98
N VAL A 43 3.53 -7.76 4.13
CA VAL A 43 2.56 -6.76 3.65
C VAL A 43 2.50 -6.71 2.13
N GLN A 44 3.65 -6.71 1.47
CA GLN A 44 3.73 -6.64 0.02
C GLN A 44 3.15 -7.90 -0.65
N THR A 45 3.46 -9.08 -0.13
CA THR A 45 2.88 -10.33 -0.62
C THR A 45 1.38 -10.34 -0.47
N THR A 46 0.86 -9.91 0.69
CA THR A 46 -0.58 -9.79 0.93
C THR A 46 -1.25 -8.86 -0.08
N LEU A 47 -0.67 -7.69 -0.36
CA LEU A 47 -1.21 -6.75 -1.34
C LEU A 47 -1.24 -7.32 -2.76
N PHE A 48 -0.21 -8.04 -3.19
CA PHE A 48 -0.21 -8.70 -4.49
C PHE A 48 -1.27 -9.80 -4.58
N LEU A 49 -1.42 -10.64 -3.55
CA LEU A 49 -2.45 -11.68 -3.51
C LEU A 49 -3.85 -11.08 -3.53
N VAL A 50 -4.10 -10.05 -2.73
CA VAL A 50 -5.40 -9.35 -2.72
C VAL A 50 -5.68 -8.65 -4.04
N THR A 51 -4.66 -8.09 -4.70
CA THR A 51 -4.82 -7.53 -6.05
C THR A 51 -5.21 -8.61 -7.06
N GLY A 52 -4.68 -9.83 -6.93
CA GLY A 52 -5.13 -10.99 -7.72
C GLY A 52 -6.60 -11.34 -7.47
N LEU A 53 -7.06 -11.25 -6.21
CA LEU A 53 -8.49 -11.45 -5.89
C LEU A 53 -9.37 -10.33 -6.47
N ILE A 54 -8.91 -9.10 -6.47
CA ILE A 54 -9.62 -7.97 -7.12
C ILE A 54 -9.75 -8.23 -8.61
N GLU A 55 -8.65 -8.60 -9.27
CA GLU A 55 -8.64 -8.90 -10.70
C GLU A 55 -9.59 -10.03 -11.07
N ASN A 56 -9.61 -11.10 -10.27
CA ASN A 56 -10.52 -12.23 -10.48
C ASN A 56 -12.00 -11.83 -10.33
N ARG A 57 -12.33 -10.95 -9.39
CA ARG A 57 -13.72 -10.52 -9.12
C ARG A 57 -14.20 -9.40 -10.04
N ALA A 58 -13.33 -8.44 -10.34
CA ALA A 58 -13.68 -7.26 -11.13
C ALA A 58 -13.30 -7.37 -12.61
N GLY A 59 -12.54 -8.42 -13.00
CA GLY A 59 -12.05 -8.61 -14.37
C GLY A 59 -10.88 -7.70 -14.75
N THR A 60 -10.35 -6.91 -13.81
CA THR A 60 -9.22 -6.01 -14.06
C THR A 60 -8.56 -5.57 -12.77
N ALA A 61 -7.25 -5.23 -12.83
CA ALA A 61 -6.52 -4.54 -11.77
C ALA A 61 -6.24 -3.06 -12.13
N ASN A 62 -6.79 -2.54 -13.22
CA ASN A 62 -6.59 -1.15 -13.64
C ASN A 62 -7.47 -0.21 -12.82
N ILE A 63 -6.86 0.68 -12.02
CA ILE A 63 -7.56 1.63 -11.14
C ILE A 63 -8.48 2.61 -11.89
N ASP A 64 -8.22 2.86 -13.16
CA ASP A 64 -9.02 3.77 -13.98
C ASP A 64 -10.34 3.12 -14.44
N ARG A 65 -10.38 1.77 -14.43
CA ARG A 65 -11.55 0.96 -14.77
C ARG A 65 -12.25 0.34 -13.56
N LEU A 66 -11.72 0.53 -12.36
CA LEU A 66 -12.28 0.05 -11.10
C LEU A 66 -13.14 1.14 -10.43
N GLY A 67 -14.15 0.70 -9.68
CA GLY A 67 -15.00 1.55 -8.86
C GLY A 67 -15.88 0.71 -7.94
N SER A 68 -16.38 1.29 -6.87
CA SER A 68 -17.33 0.70 -5.91
C SER A 68 -16.93 -0.65 -5.31
N LEU A 69 -15.64 -1.02 -5.32
CA LEU A 69 -15.18 -2.31 -4.77
C LEU A 69 -15.55 -2.46 -3.29
N ALA A 70 -15.62 -1.36 -2.53
CA ALA A 70 -16.04 -1.39 -1.13
C ALA A 70 -17.48 -1.89 -0.96
N LYS A 71 -18.35 -1.66 -1.94
CA LYS A 71 -19.74 -2.16 -1.95
C LYS A 71 -19.82 -3.58 -2.54
N VAL A 72 -19.09 -3.82 -3.64
CA VAL A 72 -19.11 -5.11 -4.36
C VAL A 72 -18.48 -6.23 -3.53
N SER A 73 -17.41 -5.95 -2.82
CA SER A 73 -16.68 -6.94 -2.03
C SER A 73 -16.04 -6.32 -0.77
N PRO A 74 -16.84 -6.09 0.29
CA PRO A 74 -16.36 -5.46 1.53
C PRO A 74 -15.18 -6.21 2.15
N PHE A 75 -15.23 -7.54 2.13
CA PHE A 75 -14.16 -8.37 2.67
C PHE A 75 -12.82 -8.17 1.95
N VAL A 76 -12.81 -8.17 0.61
CA VAL A 76 -11.59 -7.90 -0.18
C VAL A 76 -11.11 -6.47 0.05
N SER A 77 -12.04 -5.54 0.27
CA SER A 77 -11.70 -4.15 0.57
C SER A 77 -10.95 -4.02 1.89
N VAL A 78 -11.40 -4.69 2.94
CA VAL A 78 -10.69 -4.72 4.23
C VAL A 78 -9.33 -5.43 4.09
N LEU A 79 -9.28 -6.56 3.38
CA LEU A 79 -8.02 -7.28 3.11
C LEU A 79 -7.01 -6.43 2.33
N PHE A 80 -7.45 -5.49 1.51
CA PHE A 80 -6.58 -4.53 0.84
C PHE A 80 -6.20 -3.35 1.75
N LEU A 81 -7.18 -2.79 2.46
CA LEU A 81 -7.01 -1.57 3.26
C LEU A 81 -5.99 -1.75 4.37
N VAL A 82 -6.11 -2.83 5.15
CA VAL A 82 -5.22 -3.06 6.30
C VAL A 82 -3.74 -3.12 5.90
N PRO A 83 -3.31 -3.97 4.93
CA PRO A 83 -1.91 -3.97 4.50
C PRO A 83 -1.52 -2.69 3.74
N ALA A 84 -2.45 -2.02 3.07
CA ALA A 84 -2.18 -0.75 2.39
C ALA A 84 -1.86 0.38 3.39
N LEU A 85 -2.62 0.50 4.49
CA LEU A 85 -2.33 1.45 5.58
C LEU A 85 -1.02 1.10 6.28
N ASN A 86 -0.75 -0.20 6.45
CA ASN A 86 0.47 -0.72 7.01
C ASN A 86 1.69 -0.34 6.15
N LEU A 87 1.59 -0.49 4.82
CA LEU A 87 2.61 -0.07 3.87
C LEU A 87 2.83 1.46 3.91
N GLY A 88 1.75 2.23 4.03
CA GLY A 88 1.80 3.68 4.22
C GLY A 88 2.52 4.12 5.50
N GLY A 89 2.61 3.23 6.49
CA GLY A 89 3.27 3.52 7.77
C GLY A 89 2.43 4.37 8.70
N ILE A 90 1.13 4.10 8.78
CA ILE A 90 0.20 4.79 9.69
C ILE A 90 0.23 4.08 11.06
N PRO A 91 0.27 4.84 12.21
CA PRO A 91 0.05 4.23 13.52
C PRO A 91 -1.34 3.59 13.61
N PRO A 92 -1.51 2.47 14.29
CA PRO A 92 -0.56 1.70 15.13
C PRO A 92 0.13 0.54 14.41
N PHE A 93 0.17 0.53 13.09
CA PHE A 93 0.66 -0.59 12.30
C PHE A 93 2.19 -0.79 12.38
N SER A 94 2.63 -2.04 12.13
CA SER A 94 4.04 -2.44 12.16
C SER A 94 4.93 -1.67 11.18
N GLY A 95 4.38 -1.22 10.04
CA GLY A 95 5.09 -0.38 9.08
C GLY A 95 5.52 0.98 9.65
N PHE A 96 4.71 1.57 10.52
CA PHE A 96 5.07 2.77 11.26
C PHE A 96 6.26 2.50 12.19
N LEU A 97 6.20 1.44 12.99
CA LEU A 97 7.28 1.08 13.93
C LEU A 97 8.60 0.82 13.20
N GLY A 98 8.57 0.11 12.08
CA GLY A 98 9.76 -0.15 11.27
C GLY A 98 10.38 1.13 10.70
N LYS A 99 9.56 2.04 10.17
CA LYS A 99 10.04 3.35 9.67
C LYS A 99 10.61 4.21 10.80
N VAL A 100 9.94 4.28 11.94
CA VAL A 100 10.45 5.02 13.12
C VAL A 100 11.79 4.46 13.59
N GLY A 101 11.94 3.14 13.62
CA GLY A 101 13.23 2.51 13.97
C GLY A 101 14.38 2.92 13.02
N LEU A 102 14.11 2.89 11.71
CA LEU A 102 15.09 3.33 10.70
C LEU A 102 15.45 4.82 10.82
N LEU A 103 14.43 5.67 10.99
CA LEU A 103 14.62 7.12 11.13
C LEU A 103 15.40 7.45 12.42
N ARG A 104 15.09 6.77 13.52
CA ARG A 104 15.79 6.92 14.79
C ARG A 104 17.28 6.56 14.63
N GLY A 105 17.59 5.41 14.03
CA GLY A 105 18.98 5.02 13.74
C GLY A 105 19.71 6.05 12.89
N GLY A 106 19.03 6.66 11.90
CA GLY A 106 19.60 7.72 11.09
C GLY A 106 19.88 9.01 11.87
N VAL A 107 18.99 9.40 12.78
CA VAL A 107 19.18 10.58 13.64
C VAL A 107 20.32 10.36 14.66
N GLU A 108 20.40 9.16 15.24
CA GLU A 108 21.45 8.80 16.21
C GLU A 108 22.85 8.81 15.58
N GLN A 109 22.99 8.55 14.29
CA GLN A 109 24.27 8.62 13.58
C GLN A 109 24.79 10.06 13.43
N ALA A 110 23.92 11.08 13.52
CA ALA A 110 24.23 12.50 13.59
C ALA A 110 25.17 13.04 12.49
N THR A 111 25.14 12.45 11.28
CA THR A 111 25.90 12.95 10.12
C THR A 111 25.01 13.74 9.17
N PRO A 112 25.55 14.73 8.43
CA PRO A 112 24.77 15.48 7.44
C PRO A 112 24.09 14.57 6.40
N LEU A 113 24.78 13.51 5.97
CA LEU A 113 24.23 12.51 5.03
C LEU A 113 23.06 11.77 5.66
N ALA A 114 23.19 11.31 6.92
CA ALA A 114 22.12 10.61 7.62
C ALA A 114 20.86 11.49 7.77
N TYR A 115 21.00 12.75 8.14
CA TYR A 115 19.88 13.69 8.21
C TYR A 115 19.22 13.91 6.86
N THR A 116 19.99 14.00 5.78
CA THR A 116 19.45 14.13 4.43
C THR A 116 18.63 12.89 4.07
N LEU A 117 19.14 11.69 4.34
CA LEU A 117 18.44 10.43 4.08
C LEU A 117 17.20 10.27 4.94
N VAL A 118 17.22 10.71 6.20
CA VAL A 118 16.03 10.79 7.06
C VAL A 118 14.96 11.70 6.43
N GLY A 119 15.34 12.89 5.97
CA GLY A 119 14.42 13.82 5.31
C GLY A 119 13.80 13.23 4.02
N VAL A 120 14.64 12.62 3.17
CA VAL A 120 14.18 11.92 1.95
C VAL A 120 13.24 10.77 2.31
N SER A 121 13.55 9.99 3.34
CA SER A 121 12.72 8.88 3.79
C SER A 121 11.34 9.33 4.26
N LEU A 122 11.24 10.45 4.97
CA LEU A 122 9.96 11.05 5.36
C LEU A 122 9.15 11.49 4.14
N LEU A 123 9.79 12.15 3.17
CA LEU A 123 9.14 12.56 1.93
C LEU A 123 8.58 11.34 1.17
N VAL A 124 9.39 10.30 0.99
CA VAL A 124 8.99 9.06 0.32
C VAL A 124 7.85 8.36 1.07
N SER A 125 7.84 8.40 2.40
CA SER A 125 6.74 7.87 3.20
C SER A 125 5.42 8.59 2.92
N LEU A 126 5.44 9.93 2.86
CA LEU A 126 4.27 10.74 2.51
C LEU A 126 3.79 10.45 1.09
N LEU A 127 4.70 10.33 0.12
CA LEU A 127 4.35 9.97 -1.25
C LEU A 127 3.71 8.58 -1.34
N THR A 128 4.24 7.59 -0.59
CA THR A 128 3.65 6.25 -0.52
C THR A 128 2.23 6.30 0.02
N LEU A 129 2.00 7.06 1.10
CA LEU A 129 0.67 7.24 1.68
C LEU A 129 -0.29 7.88 0.66
N LEU A 130 0.15 8.92 -0.04
CA LEU A 130 -0.65 9.59 -1.07
C LEU A 130 -1.04 8.64 -2.20
N VAL A 131 -0.11 7.78 -2.66
CA VAL A 131 -0.39 6.76 -3.68
C VAL A 131 -1.41 5.74 -3.16
N VAL A 132 -1.26 5.25 -1.94
CA VAL A 132 -2.20 4.30 -1.31
C VAL A 132 -3.60 4.91 -1.22
N VAL A 133 -3.72 6.15 -0.75
CA VAL A 133 -5.00 6.87 -0.70
C VAL A 133 -5.60 7.04 -2.09
N ARG A 134 -4.79 7.35 -3.10
CA ARG A 134 -5.25 7.48 -4.49
C ARG A 134 -5.78 6.16 -5.06
N VAL A 135 -5.11 5.04 -4.79
CA VAL A 135 -5.60 3.71 -5.19
C VAL A 135 -6.93 3.42 -4.49
N TRP A 136 -6.99 3.68 -3.17
CA TRP A 136 -8.21 3.46 -2.39
C TRP A 136 -9.39 4.26 -2.90
N THR A 137 -9.24 5.57 -3.07
CA THR A 137 -10.32 6.45 -3.52
C THR A 137 -10.82 6.08 -4.91
N ARG A 138 -9.93 5.69 -5.82
CA ARG A 138 -10.32 5.37 -7.20
C ARG A 138 -10.92 3.98 -7.35
N ALA A 139 -10.34 2.94 -6.73
CA ALA A 139 -10.79 1.57 -6.91
C ALA A 139 -11.96 1.20 -5.99
N PHE A 140 -11.97 1.72 -4.75
CA PHE A 140 -12.92 1.28 -3.73
C PHE A 140 -14.06 2.26 -3.47
N TRP A 141 -13.81 3.58 -3.51
CA TRP A 141 -14.80 4.59 -3.18
C TRP A 141 -15.47 5.25 -4.39
N ARG A 142 -14.75 5.45 -5.51
CA ARG A 142 -15.35 6.01 -6.71
C ARG A 142 -16.53 5.16 -7.15
N ARG A 143 -17.65 5.79 -7.53
CA ARG A 143 -18.86 5.09 -8.02
C ARG A 143 -18.53 4.39 -9.33
N VAL A 144 -19.05 3.18 -9.53
CA VAL A 144 -18.87 2.44 -10.78
C VAL A 144 -19.52 3.17 -11.97
N GLU A 145 -20.57 3.94 -11.71
CA GLU A 145 -21.26 4.77 -12.69
C GLU A 145 -20.39 5.91 -13.25
N ASP A 146 -19.40 6.37 -12.47
CA ASP A 146 -18.46 7.42 -12.86
C ASP A 146 -17.22 6.86 -13.59
N VAL A 147 -17.19 5.56 -13.88
CA VAL A 147 -16.12 4.89 -14.61
C VAL A 147 -16.49 4.83 -16.08
N GLU A 148 -15.66 5.42 -16.96
CA GLU A 148 -15.94 5.49 -18.40
C GLU A 148 -16.13 4.12 -19.06
N HIS A 149 -15.31 3.13 -18.68
CA HIS A 149 -15.32 1.78 -19.27
C HIS A 149 -15.18 0.72 -18.18
N PRO A 150 -16.22 0.53 -17.32
CA PRO A 150 -16.19 -0.48 -16.28
C PRO A 150 -16.23 -1.89 -16.89
N PRO A 151 -15.53 -2.88 -16.31
CA PRO A 151 -15.64 -4.26 -16.74
C PRO A 151 -17.06 -4.80 -16.52
N ALA A 152 -17.57 -5.61 -17.45
CA ALA A 152 -18.90 -6.21 -17.33
C ALA A 152 -19.07 -7.03 -16.02
N GLN A 153 -18.02 -7.73 -15.59
CA GLN A 153 -18.04 -8.49 -14.33
C GLN A 153 -18.23 -7.58 -13.11
N LEU A 154 -17.59 -6.41 -13.08
CA LEU A 154 -17.75 -5.44 -12.00
C LEU A 154 -19.17 -4.87 -11.94
N VAL A 155 -19.72 -4.53 -13.10
CA VAL A 155 -21.10 -4.01 -13.21
C VAL A 155 -22.10 -5.06 -12.73
N ALA A 156 -21.99 -6.29 -13.21
CA ALA A 156 -22.85 -7.40 -12.79
C ALA A 156 -22.78 -7.66 -11.28
N ALA A 157 -21.57 -7.66 -10.71
CA ALA A 157 -21.38 -7.84 -9.26
C ALA A 157 -21.97 -6.68 -8.44
N TYR A 158 -21.89 -5.45 -8.94
CA TYR A 158 -22.48 -4.27 -8.31
C TYR A 158 -24.01 -4.32 -8.29
N GLU A 159 -24.63 -4.71 -9.41
CA GLU A 159 -26.09 -4.86 -9.52
C GLU A 159 -26.63 -5.97 -8.61
N LEU A 160 -25.95 -7.12 -8.55
CA LEU A 160 -26.29 -8.22 -7.65
C LEU A 160 -26.21 -7.80 -6.18
N GLY A 161 -25.15 -7.11 -5.78
CA GLY A 161 -24.98 -6.58 -4.43
C GLY A 161 -26.06 -5.55 -4.05
N GLY A 162 -26.47 -4.72 -4.99
CA GLY A 162 -27.56 -3.75 -4.79
C GLY A 162 -28.94 -4.40 -4.56
N ARG A 163 -29.22 -5.53 -5.20
CA ARG A 163 -30.47 -6.29 -5.00
C ARG A 163 -30.56 -6.97 -3.64
N VAL A 164 -29.41 -7.44 -3.11
CA VAL A 164 -29.35 -8.11 -1.80
C VAL A 164 -29.58 -7.13 -0.64
N LEU A 165 -29.27 -5.85 -0.82
CA LEU A 165 -29.45 -4.80 0.20
C LEU A 165 -30.86 -4.17 0.19
N GLN A 166 -31.74 -4.53 -0.76
CA GLN A 166 -33.12 -4.03 -0.87
C GLN A 166 -34.16 -5.02 -0.35
N VAL A 167 -33.76 -6.17 0.17
CA VAL A 167 -34.59 -7.18 0.83
C VAL A 167 -34.31 -7.14 2.34
#